data_d177f1285739592a769bcf22d5ca70c2
#
_entry.id   d177f1285739592a769bcf22d5ca70c2
#
_cell.length_a   1.000
_cell.length_b   1.000
_cell.length_c   1.000
_cell.angle_alpha   90.00
_cell.angle_beta   90.00
_cell.angle_gamma   90.00
#
_symmetry.space_group_name_H-M   'P 1'
#
loop_
_entity.id
_entity.type
_entity.pdbx_description
1 polymer ?
#
loop_
_entity_poly.entity_id
_entity_poly.type
_entity_poly.pdbx_seq_one_letter_code
_entity_poly.pdbx_strand_id
1 'polypeptide(L)'
;MKTIRSKLIVAALAATAGLLATSAQAQQKQLTLCWAAWDPANALVELSKDFTAKTGVQMKFEFVPWPNFAQRMLNELNSHGKLCDLLIGDSQWIGSAATEGHYVKLNDFFDKNGIKMSDFAPATVEGYSTWPKGSKNYYALPAMGDAVAFSYRKDWFARPELRAEFKQKTGRDLEPPKTWDEFKAIGQFFQNRVIDGKKVYGAALYTERGSEGITMGVANTMYAYGMEYDNPKKPYDMKGFINGAGAVKGLKLYKELYDCCTPPGHSNAYMTENLDAYKSGQVAMQMNFIAFFPGISKDPQVGGEKSGFFPMPKGDKQLAQLGGQGISVVKYSDKQDAALEYIKWFAQPSTQQRWWDAGGATTHLSVLNKPGFEKSASYAPVYLESMKIVKDFWAEPAYAQLLLAMQNRIHNYVVAGKGTPQEALDGLLKDWTEIFKEEGKLK
;
A
#
# COMPACT_ATOMS: atom_id res chain seq x y z
N MET A 1 -43.86 62.13 46.02
CA MET A 1 -43.93 60.89 45.23
C MET A 1 -43.04 61.00 43.98
N LYS A 2 -41.77 61.12 44.14
CA LYS A 2 -40.79 61.15 43.02
C LYS A 2 -39.39 60.71 43.51
N THR A 3 -39.17 59.44 43.91
CA THR A 3 -37.80 58.99 44.27
C THR A 3 -37.68 57.45 44.35
N ILE A 4 -38.57 56.69 43.73
CA ILE A 4 -38.48 55.22 43.78
C ILE A 4 -38.29 54.55 42.37
N ARG A 5 -38.18 55.34 41.29
CA ARG A 5 -38.05 54.75 39.93
C ARG A 5 -36.62 54.64 39.37
N SER A 6 -35.58 55.15 40.05
CA SER A 6 -34.23 55.15 39.51
C SER A 6 -33.27 54.10 40.08
N LYS A 7 -33.71 53.22 41.00
CA LYS A 7 -32.83 52.15 41.54
C LYS A 7 -33.10 50.75 40.98
N LEU A 8 -34.13 50.55 40.16
CA LEU A 8 -34.44 49.28 39.56
C LEU A 8 -33.87 49.06 38.13
N ILE A 9 -33.34 50.11 37.50
CA ILE A 9 -32.78 50.03 36.14
C ILE A 9 -31.27 49.68 36.13
N VAL A 10 -30.56 49.93 37.23
CA VAL A 10 -29.09 49.66 37.32
C VAL A 10 -28.82 48.17 37.67
N ALA A 11 -29.77 47.46 38.32
CA ALA A 11 -29.60 46.06 38.67
C ALA A 11 -29.87 45.10 37.48
N ALA A 12 -30.61 45.51 36.44
CA ALA A 12 -30.90 44.68 35.27
C ALA A 12 -29.81 44.69 34.20
N LEU A 13 -28.94 45.71 34.17
CA LEU A 13 -27.81 45.80 33.22
C LEU A 13 -26.54 45.07 33.70
N ALA A 14 -26.40 44.76 34.97
CA ALA A 14 -25.27 44.00 35.51
C ALA A 14 -25.49 42.49 35.38
N ALA A 15 -26.73 41.99 35.25
CA ALA A 15 -27.02 40.58 35.08
C ALA A 15 -26.92 40.08 33.63
N THR A 16 -27.03 40.99 32.65
CA THR A 16 -26.90 40.62 31.21
C THR A 16 -25.45 40.63 30.72
N ALA A 17 -24.51 41.32 31.39
CA ALA A 17 -23.09 41.30 31.07
C ALA A 17 -22.35 40.04 31.56
N GLY A 18 -22.91 39.31 32.54
CA GLY A 18 -22.36 38.08 33.10
C GLY A 18 -22.73 36.82 32.30
N LEU A 19 -23.71 36.86 31.39
CA LEU A 19 -24.18 35.71 30.57
C LEU A 19 -23.60 35.68 29.18
N LEU A 20 -22.85 36.70 28.76
CA LEU A 20 -22.15 36.75 27.47
C LEU A 20 -20.69 36.29 27.54
N ALA A 21 -20.18 35.95 28.72
CA ALA A 21 -18.77 35.59 28.94
C ALA A 21 -18.54 34.08 29.01
N THR A 22 -19.54 33.21 28.81
CA THR A 22 -19.39 31.76 28.93
C THR A 22 -19.69 30.94 27.66
N SER A 23 -19.74 31.56 26.51
CA SER A 23 -19.86 30.83 25.24
C SER A 23 -18.69 31.06 24.27
N ALA A 24 -17.49 31.33 24.80
CA ALA A 24 -16.31 30.88 24.10
C ALA A 24 -16.18 29.37 24.32
N GLN A 25 -17.12 28.64 23.79
CA GLN A 25 -16.98 27.19 23.56
C GLN A 25 -15.72 27.09 22.71
N ALA A 26 -14.61 26.63 23.34
CA ALA A 26 -13.37 26.36 22.63
C ALA A 26 -13.78 25.52 21.42
N GLN A 27 -13.70 26.11 20.25
CA GLN A 27 -14.02 25.40 19.00
C GLN A 27 -13.17 24.15 19.01
N GLN A 28 -13.80 23.01 19.24
CA GLN A 28 -13.14 21.75 19.48
C GLN A 28 -12.22 21.52 18.27
N LYS A 29 -10.91 21.56 18.50
CA LYS A 29 -9.94 21.41 17.42
C LYS A 29 -10.22 20.07 16.73
N GLN A 30 -10.52 20.11 15.43
CA GLN A 30 -10.81 18.95 14.63
C GLN A 30 -9.78 18.82 13.53
N LEU A 31 -9.22 17.62 13.35
CA LEU A 31 -8.33 17.26 12.24
C LEU A 31 -9.04 16.31 11.28
N THR A 32 -8.89 16.54 9.99
CA THR A 32 -9.32 15.59 8.94
C THR A 32 -8.13 14.83 8.41
N LEU A 33 -8.16 13.49 8.55
CA LEU A 33 -7.22 12.58 7.94
C LEU A 33 -7.87 11.90 6.74
N CYS A 34 -7.27 12.07 5.58
CA CYS A 34 -7.72 11.45 4.34
C CYS A 34 -6.92 10.17 4.06
N TRP A 35 -7.62 9.10 3.68
CA TRP A 35 -7.02 7.82 3.32
C TRP A 35 -7.94 6.97 2.44
N ALA A 36 -7.44 5.79 2.02
CA ALA A 36 -8.24 4.79 1.34
C ALA A 36 -9.25 4.11 2.29
N ALA A 37 -10.37 3.67 1.74
CA ALA A 37 -11.38 2.89 2.46
C ALA A 37 -11.01 1.41 2.47
N TRP A 38 -10.45 0.91 3.57
CA TRP A 38 -10.01 -0.47 3.76
C TRP A 38 -9.78 -0.82 5.24
N ASP A 39 -9.46 -2.09 5.55
CA ASP A 39 -9.32 -2.55 6.94
C ASP A 39 -8.27 -1.78 7.76
N PRO A 40 -7.06 -1.46 7.26
CA PRO A 40 -6.12 -0.63 8.02
C PRO A 40 -6.67 0.75 8.40
N ALA A 41 -7.49 1.36 7.55
CA ALA A 41 -8.11 2.65 7.87
C ALA A 41 -9.08 2.53 9.06
N ASN A 42 -9.87 1.46 9.13
CA ASN A 42 -10.74 1.19 10.27
C ASN A 42 -9.93 0.99 11.57
N ALA A 43 -8.81 0.27 11.50
CA ALA A 43 -7.90 0.10 12.63
C ALA A 43 -7.31 1.45 13.10
N LEU A 44 -6.99 2.36 12.17
CA LEU A 44 -6.48 3.70 12.49
C LEU A 44 -7.54 4.57 13.17
N VAL A 45 -8.82 4.46 12.78
CA VAL A 45 -9.93 5.15 13.46
C VAL A 45 -9.97 4.77 14.94
N GLU A 46 -9.92 3.46 15.24
CA GLU A 46 -9.95 2.98 16.62
C GLU A 46 -8.72 3.43 17.41
N LEU A 47 -7.55 3.31 16.82
CA LEU A 47 -6.29 3.76 17.42
C LEU A 47 -6.30 5.26 17.73
N SER A 48 -6.85 6.09 16.83
CA SER A 48 -6.87 7.54 16.96
C SER A 48 -7.76 8.07 18.08
N LYS A 49 -8.65 7.25 18.63
CA LYS A 49 -9.42 7.59 19.86
C LYS A 49 -8.50 7.94 21.02
N ASP A 50 -7.30 7.35 21.07
CA ASP A 50 -6.32 7.66 22.10
C ASP A 50 -5.65 9.03 21.90
N PHE A 51 -5.41 9.41 20.67
CA PHE A 51 -4.95 10.75 20.36
C PHE A 51 -5.98 11.78 20.83
N THR A 52 -7.25 11.55 20.47
CA THR A 52 -8.36 12.41 20.94
C THR A 52 -8.45 12.47 22.46
N ALA A 53 -8.39 11.33 23.15
CA ALA A 53 -8.45 11.27 24.60
C ALA A 53 -7.28 12.03 25.26
N LYS A 54 -6.09 11.97 24.66
CA LYS A 54 -4.87 12.60 25.18
C LYS A 54 -4.82 14.11 24.92
N THR A 55 -5.33 14.59 23.78
CA THR A 55 -5.13 15.95 23.31
C THR A 55 -6.40 16.80 23.27
N GLY A 56 -7.58 16.18 23.31
CA GLY A 56 -8.87 16.83 23.06
C GLY A 56 -9.14 17.14 21.59
N VAL A 57 -8.21 16.86 20.66
CA VAL A 57 -8.40 17.07 19.23
C VAL A 57 -9.27 15.96 18.66
N GLN A 58 -10.40 16.32 18.06
CA GLN A 58 -11.29 15.38 17.40
C GLN A 58 -10.73 14.96 16.04
N MET A 59 -10.74 13.66 15.77
CA MET A 59 -10.33 13.15 14.47
C MET A 59 -11.55 12.92 13.58
N LYS A 60 -11.53 13.50 12.39
CA LYS A 60 -12.44 13.20 11.28
C LYS A 60 -11.65 12.40 10.23
N PHE A 61 -12.31 11.42 9.64
CA PHE A 61 -11.70 10.61 8.59
C PHE A 61 -12.49 10.76 7.30
N GLU A 62 -11.77 10.96 6.21
CA GLU A 62 -12.32 10.99 4.86
C GLU A 62 -11.72 9.80 4.10
N PHE A 63 -12.54 8.75 3.91
CA PHE A 63 -12.10 7.52 3.25
C PHE A 63 -12.68 7.42 1.85
N VAL A 64 -11.82 7.10 0.91
CA VAL A 64 -12.16 6.97 -0.50
C VAL A 64 -11.87 5.54 -0.97
N PRO A 65 -12.82 4.85 -1.65
CA PRO A 65 -12.55 3.55 -2.25
C PRO A 65 -11.32 3.60 -3.15
N TRP A 66 -10.47 2.55 -3.08
CA TRP A 66 -9.18 2.53 -3.76
C TRP A 66 -9.22 2.91 -5.25
N PRO A 67 -10.17 2.43 -6.07
CA PRO A 67 -10.19 2.79 -7.49
C PRO A 67 -10.31 4.31 -7.77
N ASN A 68 -10.87 5.06 -6.82
CA ASN A 68 -11.08 6.50 -6.94
C ASN A 68 -10.11 7.32 -6.06
N PHE A 69 -9.30 6.65 -5.23
CA PHE A 69 -8.52 7.30 -4.19
C PHE A 69 -7.43 8.22 -4.77
N ALA A 70 -6.63 7.70 -5.70
CA ALA A 70 -5.57 8.47 -6.33
C ALA A 70 -6.11 9.70 -7.02
N GLN A 71 -7.11 9.54 -7.89
CA GLN A 71 -7.68 10.66 -8.64
C GLN A 71 -8.26 11.73 -7.71
N ARG A 72 -9.02 11.34 -6.68
CA ARG A 72 -9.63 12.29 -5.76
C ARG A 72 -8.61 13.04 -4.93
N MET A 73 -7.62 12.35 -4.38
CA MET A 73 -6.62 12.99 -3.52
C MET A 73 -5.63 13.85 -4.31
N LEU A 74 -5.18 13.42 -5.47
CA LEU A 74 -4.34 14.24 -6.32
C LEU A 74 -5.07 15.47 -6.83
N ASN A 75 -6.36 15.37 -7.19
CA ASN A 75 -7.16 16.54 -7.54
C ASN A 75 -7.30 17.50 -6.36
N GLU A 76 -7.50 17.01 -5.14
CA GLU A 76 -7.56 17.83 -3.92
C GLU A 76 -6.25 18.59 -3.69
N LEU A 77 -5.10 17.92 -3.82
CA LEU A 77 -3.79 18.55 -3.71
C LEU A 77 -3.57 19.61 -4.79
N ASN A 78 -3.83 19.28 -6.06
CA ASN A 78 -3.62 20.16 -7.20
C ASN A 78 -4.53 21.41 -7.18
N SER A 79 -5.74 21.27 -6.63
CA SER A 79 -6.65 22.41 -6.42
C SER A 79 -6.32 23.25 -5.18
N HIS A 80 -5.28 22.89 -4.42
CA HIS A 80 -4.93 23.49 -3.14
C HIS A 80 -6.08 23.41 -2.12
N GLY A 81 -6.83 22.32 -2.16
CA GLY A 81 -7.99 22.08 -1.31
C GLY A 81 -7.62 21.99 0.18
N LYS A 82 -8.61 22.23 1.03
CA LYS A 82 -8.47 22.21 2.49
C LYS A 82 -9.27 21.09 3.15
N LEU A 83 -9.66 20.07 2.39
CA LEU A 83 -10.39 18.91 2.90
C LEU A 83 -9.53 18.13 3.89
N CYS A 84 -8.26 17.90 3.54
CA CYS A 84 -7.33 17.07 4.30
C CYS A 84 -6.36 17.94 5.08
N ASP A 85 -6.25 17.72 6.38
CA ASP A 85 -5.16 18.25 7.21
C ASP A 85 -3.95 17.29 7.18
N LEU A 86 -4.24 15.99 7.20
CA LEU A 86 -3.31 14.88 7.04
C LEU A 86 -3.74 14.02 5.86
N LEU A 87 -2.79 13.56 5.06
CA LEU A 87 -3.01 12.60 3.99
C LEU A 87 -2.08 11.41 4.15
N ILE A 88 -2.65 10.21 4.23
CA ILE A 88 -1.88 8.99 4.05
C ILE A 88 -1.91 8.68 2.55
N GLY A 89 -0.82 9.06 1.87
CA GLY A 89 -0.66 8.96 0.42
C GLY A 89 0.22 7.78 0.04
N ASP A 90 0.04 7.32 -1.18
CA ASP A 90 0.84 6.24 -1.75
C ASP A 90 2.31 6.63 -1.89
N SER A 91 3.22 5.66 -1.79
CA SER A 91 4.66 5.84 -1.97
C SER A 91 5.02 6.52 -3.29
N GLN A 92 4.26 6.22 -4.33
CA GLN A 92 4.51 6.70 -5.68
C GLN A 92 4.16 8.19 -5.87
N TRP A 93 3.37 8.78 -4.97
CA TRP A 93 2.96 10.18 -5.07
C TRP A 93 3.97 11.16 -4.48
N ILE A 94 4.94 10.67 -3.72
CA ILE A 94 5.88 11.53 -3.00
C ILE A 94 6.65 12.47 -3.95
N GLY A 95 6.97 11.97 -5.17
CA GLY A 95 7.70 12.74 -6.16
C GLY A 95 6.94 13.97 -6.65
N SER A 96 5.68 13.81 -7.07
CA SER A 96 4.83 14.92 -7.50
C SER A 96 4.50 15.84 -6.32
N ALA A 97 3.99 15.27 -5.23
CA ALA A 97 3.53 16.05 -4.09
C ALA A 97 4.63 16.88 -3.41
N ALA A 98 5.86 16.38 -3.34
CA ALA A 98 6.98 17.12 -2.80
C ALA A 98 7.52 18.17 -3.79
N THR A 99 7.59 17.86 -5.09
CA THR A 99 8.07 18.77 -6.12
C THR A 99 7.13 19.95 -6.31
N GLU A 100 5.83 19.71 -6.26
CA GLU A 100 4.79 20.72 -6.43
C GLU A 100 4.48 21.47 -5.11
N GLY A 101 5.11 21.05 -4.00
CA GLY A 101 4.98 21.73 -2.71
C GLY A 101 3.68 21.49 -1.97
N HIS A 102 3.01 20.38 -2.23
CA HIS A 102 1.76 19.99 -1.57
C HIS A 102 1.94 19.52 -0.13
N TYR A 103 3.12 19.00 0.21
CA TYR A 103 3.44 18.49 1.55
C TYR A 103 4.39 19.41 2.30
N VAL A 104 4.19 19.48 3.61
CA VAL A 104 5.13 20.17 4.53
C VAL A 104 6.40 19.33 4.63
N LYS A 105 7.57 19.97 4.49
CA LYS A 105 8.86 19.33 4.80
C LYS A 105 9.00 19.15 6.30
N LEU A 106 9.29 17.94 6.76
CA LEU A 106 9.19 17.55 8.17
C LEU A 106 10.53 17.52 8.92
N ASN A 107 11.66 17.80 8.27
CA ASN A 107 13.00 17.68 8.86
C ASN A 107 13.13 18.44 10.18
N ASP A 108 12.87 19.75 10.18
CA ASP A 108 13.01 20.60 11.38
C ASP A 108 12.09 20.13 12.51
N PHE A 109 10.89 19.66 12.15
CA PHE A 109 9.95 19.13 13.12
C PHE A 109 10.45 17.80 13.70
N PHE A 110 10.99 16.92 12.91
CA PHE A 110 11.55 15.64 13.38
C PHE A 110 12.73 15.88 14.30
N ASP A 111 13.67 16.74 13.92
CA ASP A 111 14.85 17.09 14.73
C ASP A 111 14.44 17.69 16.07
N LYS A 112 13.53 18.67 16.07
CA LYS A 112 13.04 19.33 17.28
C LYS A 112 12.34 18.36 18.24
N ASN A 113 11.67 17.33 17.73
CA ASN A 113 10.88 16.39 18.54
C ASN A 113 11.59 15.04 18.75
N GLY A 114 12.85 14.88 18.32
CA GLY A 114 13.62 13.67 18.49
C GLY A 114 13.09 12.47 17.71
N ILE A 115 12.34 12.70 16.63
CA ILE A 115 11.84 11.65 15.74
C ILE A 115 12.96 11.27 14.78
N LYS A 116 13.44 10.05 14.88
CA LYS A 116 14.54 9.55 14.06
C LYS A 116 14.02 8.65 12.97
N MET A 117 14.26 9.01 11.72
CA MET A 117 13.86 8.17 10.58
C MET A 117 14.60 6.82 10.55
N SER A 118 15.78 6.74 11.23
CA SER A 118 16.48 5.46 11.46
C SER A 118 15.72 4.48 12.36
N ASP A 119 14.69 4.92 13.07
CA ASP A 119 13.85 4.06 13.90
C ASP A 119 12.79 3.30 13.06
N PHE A 120 12.68 3.61 11.77
CA PHE A 120 11.76 2.98 10.82
C PHE A 120 12.51 2.11 9.81
N ALA A 121 11.83 1.14 9.24
CA ALA A 121 12.38 0.25 8.23
C ALA A 121 12.93 1.04 7.03
N PRO A 122 14.21 0.86 6.63
CA PRO A 122 14.86 1.72 5.63
C PRO A 122 14.10 1.82 4.29
N ALA A 123 13.56 0.71 3.80
CA ALA A 123 12.80 0.71 2.55
C ALA A 123 11.54 1.58 2.61
N THR A 124 10.90 1.67 3.78
CA THR A 124 9.70 2.52 3.97
C THR A 124 10.06 3.99 4.11
N VAL A 125 11.20 4.30 4.71
CA VAL A 125 11.72 5.68 4.77
C VAL A 125 12.04 6.16 3.35
N GLU A 126 12.75 5.35 2.58
CA GLU A 126 13.10 5.68 1.19
C GLU A 126 11.87 5.80 0.29
N GLY A 127 10.93 4.83 0.38
CA GLY A 127 9.76 4.78 -0.50
C GLY A 127 8.66 5.78 -0.14
N TYR A 128 8.42 6.04 1.16
CA TYR A 128 7.24 6.82 1.58
C TYR A 128 7.56 8.24 2.01
N SER A 129 8.78 8.52 2.43
CA SER A 129 9.09 9.74 3.15
C SER A 129 10.05 10.67 2.42
N THR A 130 10.90 10.11 1.55
CA THR A 130 12.08 10.80 1.03
C THR A 130 11.88 11.29 -0.41
N TRP A 131 12.20 12.57 -0.65
CA TRP A 131 12.27 13.14 -2.00
C TRP A 131 13.29 14.28 -2.08
N PRO A 132 14.14 14.42 -3.12
CA PRO A 132 14.39 13.37 -4.14
C PRO A 132 14.92 12.08 -3.54
N LYS A 133 14.75 10.96 -4.25
CA LYS A 133 15.23 9.64 -3.84
C LYS A 133 16.71 9.69 -3.46
N GLY A 134 17.11 9.04 -2.36
CA GLY A 134 18.46 9.07 -1.81
C GLY A 134 18.81 10.35 -1.04
N SER A 135 17.93 11.34 -0.96
CA SER A 135 18.12 12.53 -0.12
C SER A 135 17.75 12.25 1.34
N LYS A 136 17.94 13.26 2.20
CA LYS A 136 17.43 13.25 3.59
C LYS A 136 16.31 14.29 3.78
N ASN A 137 15.58 14.60 2.72
CA ASN A 137 14.42 15.48 2.83
C ASN A 137 13.17 14.65 3.05
N TYR A 138 12.53 14.83 4.19
CA TYR A 138 11.36 14.03 4.61
C TYR A 138 10.07 14.83 4.46
N TYR A 139 9.10 14.26 3.77
CA TYR A 139 7.78 14.86 3.53
C TYR A 139 6.64 14.03 4.13
N ALA A 140 6.94 12.84 4.63
CA ALA A 140 6.01 11.98 5.34
C ALA A 140 6.71 11.21 6.46
N LEU A 141 5.92 10.72 7.43
CA LEU A 141 6.32 9.65 8.34
C LEU A 141 5.82 8.31 7.78
N PRO A 142 6.61 7.22 7.75
CA PRO A 142 6.11 5.92 7.37
C PRO A 142 4.91 5.50 8.23
N ALA A 143 3.74 5.36 7.62
CA ALA A 143 2.51 5.05 8.34
C ALA A 143 2.18 3.55 8.31
N MET A 144 2.35 2.93 7.16
CA MET A 144 2.02 1.53 6.96
C MET A 144 3.01 0.88 6.00
N GLY A 145 3.74 -0.13 6.46
CA GLY A 145 4.54 -0.99 5.59
C GLY A 145 3.67 -1.99 4.88
N ASP A 146 3.93 -2.23 3.62
CA ASP A 146 3.23 -3.23 2.85
C ASP A 146 4.09 -3.78 1.71
N ALA A 147 3.75 -4.96 1.25
CA ALA A 147 4.37 -5.60 0.10
C ALA A 147 3.39 -6.58 -0.53
N VAL A 148 3.55 -6.83 -1.83
CA VAL A 148 2.81 -7.90 -2.48
C VAL A 148 3.39 -9.26 -2.03
N ALA A 149 2.49 -10.15 -1.61
CA ALA A 149 2.80 -11.51 -1.19
C ALA A 149 1.66 -12.46 -1.56
N PHE A 150 1.70 -13.69 -1.09
CA PHE A 150 0.66 -14.67 -1.38
C PHE A 150 0.02 -15.23 -0.12
N SER A 151 -1.29 -15.46 -0.18
CA SER A 151 -1.97 -16.42 0.68
C SER A 151 -2.28 -17.70 -0.09
N TYR A 152 -2.36 -18.84 0.62
CA TYR A 152 -2.64 -20.14 0.02
C TYR A 152 -3.54 -20.98 0.92
N ARG A 153 -4.26 -21.94 0.34
CA ARG A 153 -5.12 -22.89 1.04
C ARG A 153 -4.25 -23.95 1.74
N LYS A 154 -3.77 -23.64 2.94
CA LYS A 154 -2.97 -24.52 3.78
C LYS A 154 -3.68 -25.85 4.04
N ASP A 155 -4.98 -25.81 4.23
CA ASP A 155 -5.82 -27.00 4.40
C ASP A 155 -5.81 -27.94 3.18
N TRP A 156 -5.78 -27.39 1.95
CA TRP A 156 -5.64 -28.21 0.74
C TRP A 156 -4.23 -28.76 0.58
N PHE A 157 -3.22 -27.95 0.85
CA PHE A 157 -1.81 -28.36 0.78
C PHE A 157 -1.48 -29.44 1.82
N ALA A 158 -2.22 -29.51 2.92
CA ALA A 158 -2.03 -30.52 3.96
C ALA A 158 -2.72 -31.88 3.63
N ARG A 159 -3.58 -31.97 2.60
CA ARG A 159 -4.31 -33.20 2.28
C ARG A 159 -3.37 -34.30 1.79
N PRO A 160 -3.33 -35.48 2.44
CA PRO A 160 -2.42 -36.57 2.07
C PRO A 160 -2.54 -36.99 0.61
N GLU A 161 -3.78 -37.09 0.09
CA GLU A 161 -4.06 -37.47 -1.28
C GLU A 161 -3.52 -36.46 -2.30
N LEU A 162 -3.65 -35.16 -2.04
CA LEU A 162 -3.12 -34.10 -2.92
C LEU A 162 -1.59 -34.08 -2.88
N ARG A 163 -1.00 -34.25 -1.71
CA ARG A 163 0.46 -34.33 -1.53
C ARG A 163 1.05 -35.54 -2.29
N ALA A 164 0.45 -36.70 -2.14
CA ALA A 164 0.91 -37.91 -2.82
C ALA A 164 0.82 -37.78 -4.34
N GLU A 165 -0.31 -37.26 -4.85
CA GLU A 165 -0.52 -37.05 -6.29
C GLU A 165 0.44 -35.99 -6.86
N PHE A 166 0.63 -34.87 -6.17
CA PHE A 166 1.55 -33.83 -6.61
C PHE A 166 2.99 -34.37 -6.68
N LYS A 167 3.42 -35.10 -5.65
CA LYS A 167 4.75 -35.72 -5.62
C LYS A 167 4.94 -36.76 -6.75
N GLN A 168 3.93 -37.58 -7.01
CA GLN A 168 3.97 -38.53 -8.11
C GLN A 168 4.10 -37.84 -9.49
N LYS A 169 3.37 -36.69 -9.67
CA LYS A 169 3.36 -35.99 -10.95
C LYS A 169 4.60 -35.13 -11.20
N THR A 170 5.16 -34.54 -10.13
CA THR A 170 6.19 -33.51 -10.25
C THR A 170 7.54 -33.89 -9.65
N GLY A 171 7.60 -34.96 -8.85
CA GLY A 171 8.76 -35.32 -8.04
C GLY A 171 8.98 -34.41 -6.82
N ARG A 172 8.11 -33.41 -6.59
CA ARG A 172 8.24 -32.38 -5.55
C ARG A 172 7.19 -32.57 -4.46
N ASP A 173 7.48 -32.09 -3.26
CA ASP A 173 6.50 -32.00 -2.18
C ASP A 173 5.56 -30.82 -2.41
N LEU A 174 4.27 -30.97 -2.06
CA LEU A 174 3.28 -29.90 -2.11
C LEU A 174 3.44 -29.02 -0.86
N GLU A 175 4.28 -28.00 -0.99
CA GLU A 175 4.61 -27.02 0.03
C GLU A 175 4.48 -25.61 -0.56
N PRO A 176 4.43 -24.54 0.27
CA PRO A 176 4.47 -23.17 -0.25
C PRO A 176 5.66 -22.96 -1.19
N PRO A 177 5.45 -22.42 -2.40
CA PRO A 177 6.50 -22.32 -3.39
C PRO A 177 7.57 -21.31 -2.99
N LYS A 178 8.85 -21.67 -3.18
CA LYS A 178 10.01 -20.81 -2.97
C LYS A 178 10.48 -20.15 -4.27
N THR A 179 10.15 -20.75 -5.40
CA THR A 179 10.53 -20.28 -6.73
C THR A 179 9.31 -20.12 -7.62
N TRP A 180 9.43 -19.29 -8.66
CA TRP A 180 8.36 -19.14 -9.65
C TRP A 180 8.06 -20.41 -10.44
N ASP A 181 9.05 -21.28 -10.63
CA ASP A 181 8.85 -22.60 -11.26
C ASP A 181 8.00 -23.53 -10.36
N GLU A 182 8.24 -23.52 -9.05
CA GLU A 182 7.42 -24.24 -8.09
C GLU A 182 6.00 -23.65 -8.04
N PHE A 183 5.87 -22.32 -8.04
CA PHE A 183 4.57 -21.64 -8.09
C PHE A 183 3.77 -22.07 -9.32
N LYS A 184 4.40 -22.06 -10.50
CA LYS A 184 3.77 -22.48 -11.75
C LYS A 184 3.31 -23.95 -11.70
N ALA A 185 4.17 -24.84 -11.21
CA ALA A 185 3.85 -26.27 -11.07
C ALA A 185 2.64 -26.50 -10.14
N ILE A 186 2.59 -25.79 -9.02
CA ILE A 186 1.46 -25.85 -8.07
C ILE A 186 0.21 -25.23 -8.69
N GLY A 187 0.33 -24.09 -9.36
CA GLY A 187 -0.78 -23.45 -10.06
C GLY A 187 -1.42 -24.37 -11.10
N GLN A 188 -0.59 -25.00 -11.93
CA GLN A 188 -1.05 -26.00 -12.92
C GLN A 188 -1.68 -27.24 -12.28
N PHE A 189 -1.15 -27.70 -11.14
CA PHE A 189 -1.71 -28.84 -10.42
C PHE A 189 -3.13 -28.59 -9.91
N PHE A 190 -3.43 -27.40 -9.43
CA PHE A 190 -4.77 -27.03 -8.97
C PHE A 190 -5.70 -26.59 -10.10
N GLN A 191 -5.18 -26.28 -11.28
CA GLN A 191 -5.97 -25.74 -12.39
C GLN A 191 -7.04 -26.71 -12.87
N ASN A 192 -8.31 -26.25 -12.84
CA ASN A 192 -9.50 -27.03 -13.22
C ASN A 192 -9.76 -28.30 -12.36
N ARG A 193 -9.16 -28.41 -11.19
CA ARG A 193 -9.37 -29.51 -10.25
C ARG A 193 -10.72 -29.39 -9.56
N VAL A 194 -11.28 -30.53 -9.16
CA VAL A 194 -12.47 -30.54 -8.29
C VAL A 194 -12.01 -30.86 -6.87
N ILE A 195 -12.33 -29.97 -5.93
CA ILE A 195 -12.09 -30.13 -4.49
C ILE A 195 -13.40 -29.87 -3.76
N ASP A 196 -13.82 -30.82 -2.93
CA ASP A 196 -15.08 -30.75 -2.16
C ASP A 196 -16.30 -30.44 -3.07
N GLY A 197 -16.33 -31.02 -4.27
CA GLY A 197 -17.41 -30.86 -5.26
C GLY A 197 -17.38 -29.53 -6.03
N LYS A 198 -16.40 -28.67 -5.78
CA LYS A 198 -16.23 -27.37 -6.47
C LYS A 198 -15.04 -27.40 -7.41
N LYS A 199 -15.21 -26.82 -8.60
CA LYS A 199 -14.10 -26.60 -9.53
C LYS A 199 -13.24 -25.46 -9.02
N VAL A 200 -11.94 -25.71 -8.89
CA VAL A 200 -10.96 -24.76 -8.41
C VAL A 200 -9.85 -24.49 -9.43
N TYR A 201 -9.10 -23.43 -9.20
CA TYR A 201 -8.04 -22.95 -10.09
C TYR A 201 -6.75 -22.72 -9.32
N GLY A 202 -5.64 -22.56 -10.05
CA GLY A 202 -4.31 -22.46 -9.45
C GLY A 202 -4.12 -21.21 -8.62
N ALA A 203 -4.34 -20.05 -9.21
CA ALA A 203 -4.06 -18.79 -8.54
C ALA A 203 -4.91 -17.62 -9.06
N ALA A 204 -5.22 -16.67 -8.18
CA ALA A 204 -5.68 -15.35 -8.55
C ALA A 204 -4.48 -14.39 -8.63
N LEU A 205 -4.31 -13.71 -9.75
CA LEU A 205 -3.23 -12.76 -10.04
C LEU A 205 -3.82 -11.39 -10.38
N TYR A 206 -3.03 -10.33 -10.24
CA TYR A 206 -3.45 -9.00 -10.64
C TYR A 206 -3.47 -8.85 -12.17
N THR A 207 -4.60 -8.45 -12.72
CA THR A 207 -4.81 -8.31 -14.16
C THR A 207 -5.51 -7.01 -14.54
N GLU A 208 -5.99 -6.26 -13.55
CA GLU A 208 -6.75 -5.03 -13.72
C GLU A 208 -5.92 -3.96 -14.43
N ARG A 209 -6.56 -3.28 -15.39
CA ARG A 209 -5.93 -2.25 -16.22
C ARG A 209 -6.14 -0.83 -15.69
N GLY A 210 -7.18 -0.61 -14.91
CA GLY A 210 -7.70 0.75 -14.65
C GLY A 210 -6.93 1.54 -13.62
N SER A 211 -6.57 0.94 -12.47
CA SER A 211 -5.84 1.64 -11.41
C SER A 211 -4.33 1.37 -11.51
N GLU A 212 -3.88 0.24 -11.02
CA GLU A 212 -2.44 -0.11 -11.03
C GLU A 212 -2.22 -1.62 -11.02
N GLY A 213 -3.31 -2.37 -10.96
CA GLY A 213 -3.31 -3.80 -10.64
C GLY A 213 -2.30 -4.61 -11.44
N ILE A 214 -2.39 -4.62 -12.76
CA ILE A 214 -1.50 -5.44 -13.58
C ILE A 214 -0.03 -5.01 -13.46
N THR A 215 0.24 -3.71 -13.28
CA THR A 215 1.60 -3.19 -13.08
C THR A 215 2.18 -3.70 -11.78
N MET A 216 1.41 -3.63 -10.68
CA MET A 216 1.85 -4.11 -9.36
C MET A 216 2.03 -5.64 -9.36
N GLY A 217 1.25 -6.35 -10.16
CA GLY A 217 1.39 -7.81 -10.30
C GLY A 217 2.65 -8.20 -11.06
N VAL A 218 2.79 -7.73 -12.28
CA VAL A 218 3.88 -8.11 -13.19
C VAL A 218 5.25 -7.64 -12.72
N ALA A 219 5.32 -6.53 -11.99
CA ALA A 219 6.55 -6.00 -11.43
C ALA A 219 7.32 -7.06 -10.64
N ASN A 220 6.62 -7.90 -9.86
CA ASN A 220 7.25 -8.95 -9.05
C ASN A 220 8.04 -9.96 -9.90
N THR A 221 7.48 -10.42 -11.02
CA THR A 221 8.19 -11.34 -11.91
C THR A 221 9.30 -10.63 -12.69
N MET A 222 9.10 -9.38 -13.11
CA MET A 222 10.12 -8.63 -13.83
C MET A 222 11.31 -8.30 -12.91
N TYR A 223 11.08 -7.88 -11.67
CA TYR A 223 12.13 -7.65 -10.66
C TYR A 223 12.89 -8.95 -10.34
N ALA A 224 12.19 -10.07 -10.24
CA ALA A 224 12.79 -11.35 -9.94
C ALA A 224 13.84 -11.77 -10.98
N TYR A 225 13.76 -11.26 -12.20
CA TYR A 225 14.73 -11.52 -13.27
C TYR A 225 15.59 -10.31 -13.62
N GLY A 226 15.65 -9.33 -12.73
CA GLY A 226 16.64 -8.25 -12.79
C GLY A 226 16.22 -7.01 -13.59
N MET A 227 14.90 -6.81 -13.81
CA MET A 227 14.42 -5.56 -14.39
C MET A 227 14.77 -4.38 -13.49
N GLU A 228 15.34 -3.35 -14.10
CA GLU A 228 15.50 -2.01 -13.54
C GLU A 228 14.71 -1.02 -14.40
N TYR A 229 14.34 0.13 -13.82
CA TYR A 229 13.66 1.17 -14.57
C TYR A 229 14.61 1.90 -15.52
N ASP A 230 15.81 2.19 -15.04
CA ASP A 230 16.87 2.84 -15.79
C ASP A 230 18.26 2.35 -15.34
N ASN A 231 19.26 2.92 -15.91
CA ASN A 231 20.66 2.70 -15.54
C ASN A 231 20.94 3.34 -14.16
N PRO A 232 21.31 2.57 -13.13
CA PRO A 232 21.62 3.12 -11.81
C PRO A 232 22.73 4.17 -11.78
N LYS A 233 23.56 4.22 -12.84
CA LYS A 233 24.67 5.19 -12.97
C LYS A 233 24.32 6.37 -13.86
N LYS A 234 23.19 6.32 -14.57
CA LYS A 234 22.80 7.36 -15.51
C LYS A 234 21.28 7.47 -15.53
N PRO A 235 20.71 8.36 -14.70
CA PRO A 235 19.24 8.52 -14.60
C PRO A 235 18.59 8.70 -15.97
N TYR A 236 17.42 8.10 -16.14
CA TYR A 236 16.59 8.10 -17.36
C TYR A 236 17.20 7.38 -18.57
N ASP A 237 18.35 6.71 -18.45
CA ASP A 237 18.88 5.82 -19.47
C ASP A 237 18.21 4.44 -19.36
N MET A 238 17.02 4.31 -19.93
CA MET A 238 16.09 3.19 -19.73
C MET A 238 16.35 2.00 -20.66
N LYS A 239 17.03 2.23 -21.81
CA LYS A 239 17.25 1.21 -22.84
C LYS A 239 18.13 0.07 -22.32
N GLY A 240 17.65 -1.17 -22.46
CA GLY A 240 18.32 -2.36 -21.95
C GLY A 240 18.04 -2.66 -20.47
N PHE A 241 17.31 -1.79 -19.78
CA PHE A 241 16.87 -1.95 -18.39
C PHE A 241 15.38 -2.32 -18.32
N ILE A 242 14.51 -1.39 -18.70
CA ILE A 242 13.06 -1.67 -18.71
C ILE A 242 12.66 -2.69 -19.82
N ASN A 243 13.39 -2.75 -20.91
CA ASN A 243 13.17 -3.67 -22.02
C ASN A 243 14.31 -4.71 -22.19
N GLY A 244 15.14 -4.89 -21.16
CA GLY A 244 16.23 -5.87 -21.16
C GLY A 244 15.75 -7.31 -21.04
N ALA A 245 16.66 -8.26 -21.27
CA ALA A 245 16.34 -9.70 -21.27
C ALA A 245 15.65 -10.19 -19.98
N GLY A 246 16.03 -9.64 -18.82
CA GLY A 246 15.39 -9.97 -17.54
C GLY A 246 13.95 -9.49 -17.46
N ALA A 247 13.67 -8.27 -17.89
CA ALA A 247 12.32 -7.73 -17.96
C ALA A 247 11.42 -8.55 -18.89
N VAL A 248 11.95 -8.90 -20.08
CA VAL A 248 11.26 -9.75 -21.06
C VAL A 248 10.95 -11.14 -20.49
N LYS A 249 11.93 -11.77 -19.80
CA LYS A 249 11.75 -13.06 -19.13
C LYS A 249 10.67 -13.00 -18.07
N GLY A 250 10.69 -11.96 -17.22
CA GLY A 250 9.70 -11.77 -16.17
C GLY A 250 8.29 -11.51 -16.70
N LEU A 251 8.16 -10.67 -17.72
CA LEU A 251 6.88 -10.39 -18.37
C LEU A 251 6.31 -11.64 -19.06
N LYS A 252 7.15 -12.43 -19.76
CA LYS A 252 6.74 -13.68 -20.36
C LYS A 252 6.22 -14.68 -19.30
N LEU A 253 6.94 -14.80 -18.19
CA LEU A 253 6.51 -15.67 -17.09
C LEU A 253 5.14 -15.24 -16.54
N TYR A 254 4.92 -13.95 -16.33
CA TYR A 254 3.63 -13.49 -15.82
C TYR A 254 2.47 -13.85 -16.74
N LYS A 255 2.65 -13.72 -18.05
CA LYS A 255 1.65 -14.18 -19.03
C LYS A 255 1.43 -15.69 -18.94
N GLU A 256 2.50 -16.49 -18.85
CA GLU A 256 2.38 -17.94 -18.69
C GLU A 256 1.60 -18.32 -17.42
N LEU A 257 1.81 -17.60 -16.31
CA LEU A 257 1.06 -17.81 -15.07
C LEU A 257 -0.42 -17.40 -15.23
N TYR A 258 -0.68 -16.29 -15.92
CA TYR A 258 -2.04 -15.89 -16.26
C TYR A 258 -2.76 -16.95 -17.08
N ASP A 259 -2.14 -17.42 -18.17
CA ASP A 259 -2.75 -18.36 -19.09
C ASP A 259 -2.99 -19.75 -18.46
N CYS A 260 -2.04 -20.23 -17.62
CA CYS A 260 -2.12 -21.60 -17.07
C CYS A 260 -2.98 -21.72 -15.82
N CYS A 261 -3.12 -20.65 -15.04
CA CYS A 261 -3.36 -20.85 -13.62
C CYS A 261 -4.47 -19.98 -13.04
N THR A 262 -4.96 -19.00 -13.80
CA THR A 262 -6.05 -18.12 -13.33
C THR A 262 -7.44 -18.68 -13.66
N PRO A 263 -8.47 -18.28 -12.90
CA PRO A 263 -9.86 -18.63 -13.22
C PRO A 263 -10.32 -18.01 -14.55
N PRO A 264 -11.28 -18.61 -15.26
CA PRO A 264 -11.97 -17.96 -16.36
C PRO A 264 -12.60 -16.63 -15.92
N GLY A 265 -12.50 -15.60 -16.78
CA GLY A 265 -13.03 -14.27 -16.47
C GLY A 265 -12.14 -13.39 -15.57
N HIS A 266 -10.94 -13.86 -15.20
CA HIS A 266 -10.00 -13.15 -14.36
C HIS A 266 -9.16 -12.10 -15.12
N SER A 267 -9.80 -11.39 -16.05
CA SER A 267 -9.13 -10.45 -16.97
C SER A 267 -9.07 -9.00 -16.46
N ASN A 268 -9.78 -8.71 -15.37
CA ASN A 268 -9.81 -7.39 -14.76
C ASN A 268 -9.91 -7.52 -13.23
N ALA A 269 -8.92 -8.16 -12.62
CA ALA A 269 -8.87 -8.45 -11.19
C ALA A 269 -7.75 -7.68 -10.50
N TYR A 270 -8.05 -7.15 -9.34
CA TYR A 270 -7.09 -6.52 -8.44
C TYR A 270 -7.29 -7.05 -7.02
N MET A 271 -7.12 -6.21 -6.02
CA MET A 271 -7.12 -6.62 -4.60
C MET A 271 -8.42 -7.31 -4.18
N THR A 272 -9.57 -6.71 -4.51
CA THR A 272 -10.89 -7.20 -4.09
C THR A 272 -11.26 -8.49 -4.81
N GLU A 273 -11.11 -8.54 -6.12
CA GLU A 273 -11.44 -9.72 -6.93
C GLU A 273 -10.57 -10.93 -6.57
N ASN A 274 -9.27 -10.70 -6.29
CA ASN A 274 -8.38 -11.76 -5.80
C ASN A 274 -8.81 -12.26 -4.43
N LEU A 275 -9.14 -11.34 -3.51
CA LEU A 275 -9.62 -11.67 -2.17
C LEU A 275 -10.92 -12.49 -2.22
N ASP A 276 -11.87 -12.08 -3.07
CA ASP A 276 -13.17 -12.75 -3.24
C ASP A 276 -13.00 -14.14 -3.86
N ALA A 277 -12.14 -14.28 -4.88
CA ALA A 277 -11.82 -15.58 -5.47
C ALA A 277 -11.21 -16.53 -4.43
N TYR A 278 -10.38 -16.03 -3.53
CA TYR A 278 -9.78 -16.81 -2.47
C TYR A 278 -10.78 -17.18 -1.37
N LYS A 279 -11.53 -16.23 -0.85
CA LYS A 279 -12.53 -16.44 0.21
C LYS A 279 -13.66 -17.37 -0.23
N SER A 280 -14.08 -17.28 -1.49
CA SER A 280 -15.09 -18.20 -2.04
C SER A 280 -14.57 -19.64 -2.27
N GLY A 281 -13.26 -19.87 -2.07
CA GLY A 281 -12.62 -21.17 -2.33
C GLY A 281 -12.46 -21.48 -3.81
N GLN A 282 -12.38 -20.47 -4.66
CA GLN A 282 -12.21 -20.66 -6.10
C GLN A 282 -10.75 -20.92 -6.49
N VAL A 283 -9.77 -20.46 -5.72
CA VAL A 283 -8.35 -20.57 -6.03
C VAL A 283 -7.54 -21.16 -4.88
N ALA A 284 -6.48 -21.90 -5.23
CA ALA A 284 -5.55 -22.47 -4.26
C ALA A 284 -4.60 -21.43 -3.67
N MET A 285 -4.23 -20.43 -4.45
CA MET A 285 -3.33 -19.32 -4.06
C MET A 285 -3.90 -18.00 -4.55
N GLN A 286 -3.57 -16.90 -3.85
CA GLN A 286 -3.85 -15.58 -4.36
C GLN A 286 -2.68 -14.63 -4.11
N MET A 287 -2.41 -13.75 -5.08
CA MET A 287 -1.56 -12.57 -4.94
C MET A 287 -2.36 -11.46 -4.28
N ASN A 288 -1.83 -10.86 -3.21
CA ASN A 288 -2.40 -9.65 -2.63
C ASN A 288 -1.36 -8.88 -1.81
N PHE A 289 -1.68 -7.66 -1.43
CA PHE A 289 -0.91 -6.94 -0.43
C PHE A 289 -1.10 -7.56 0.96
N ILE A 290 -0.04 -7.54 1.76
CA ILE A 290 -0.04 -8.09 3.13
C ILE A 290 -1.07 -7.38 4.02
N ALA A 291 -1.42 -6.14 3.72
CA ALA A 291 -2.48 -5.38 4.38
C ALA A 291 -3.83 -6.12 4.48
N PHE A 292 -4.10 -7.07 3.57
CA PHE A 292 -5.31 -7.89 3.59
C PHE A 292 -5.19 -9.17 4.44
N PHE A 293 -3.98 -9.56 4.85
CA PHE A 293 -3.75 -10.81 5.58
C PHE A 293 -4.36 -10.84 6.98
N PRO A 294 -4.41 -9.73 7.75
CA PRO A 294 -5.17 -9.69 9.00
C PRO A 294 -6.64 -10.09 8.82
N GLY A 295 -7.30 -9.56 7.78
CA GLY A 295 -8.67 -9.91 7.43
C GLY A 295 -8.84 -11.37 7.02
N ILE A 296 -7.91 -11.91 6.21
CA ILE A 296 -7.91 -13.33 5.82
C ILE A 296 -7.72 -14.22 7.04
N SER A 297 -6.80 -13.89 7.94
CA SER A 297 -6.53 -14.68 9.15
C SER A 297 -7.75 -14.84 10.07
N LYS A 298 -8.64 -13.87 10.06
CA LYS A 298 -9.86 -13.82 10.90
C LYS A 298 -11.12 -14.26 10.14
N ASP A 299 -11.01 -14.53 8.85
CA ASP A 299 -12.15 -14.86 8.00
C ASP A 299 -12.78 -16.21 8.42
N PRO A 300 -14.11 -16.33 8.60
CA PRO A 300 -14.76 -17.55 9.06
C PRO A 300 -14.68 -18.70 8.06
N GLN A 301 -14.49 -18.42 6.77
CA GLN A 301 -14.46 -19.44 5.72
C GLN A 301 -13.04 -19.96 5.46
N VAL A 302 -12.07 -19.07 5.41
CA VAL A 302 -10.69 -19.40 5.01
C VAL A 302 -9.63 -19.05 6.07
N GLY A 303 -10.01 -18.46 7.19
CA GLY A 303 -9.08 -18.04 8.25
C GLY A 303 -8.55 -19.19 9.12
N GLY A 304 -7.78 -18.82 10.14
CA GLY A 304 -7.18 -19.77 11.06
C GLY A 304 -6.22 -20.75 10.36
N GLU A 305 -6.39 -22.04 10.64
CA GLU A 305 -5.53 -23.09 10.09
C GLU A 305 -5.76 -23.40 8.61
N LYS A 306 -6.79 -22.81 7.97
CA LYS A 306 -7.07 -23.04 6.54
C LYS A 306 -6.18 -22.22 5.62
N SER A 307 -5.71 -21.06 6.06
CA SER A 307 -4.82 -20.20 5.28
C SER A 307 -3.39 -20.26 5.80
N GLY A 308 -2.47 -20.19 4.86
CA GLY A 308 -1.07 -19.89 5.09
C GLY A 308 -0.63 -18.74 4.18
N PHE A 309 0.56 -18.23 4.44
CA PHE A 309 1.12 -17.10 3.71
C PHE A 309 2.55 -17.40 3.30
N PHE A 310 3.00 -16.84 2.18
CA PHE A 310 4.39 -16.93 1.75
C PHE A 310 4.81 -15.67 0.98
N PRO A 311 6.10 -15.26 1.05
CA PRO A 311 6.61 -14.09 0.35
C PRO A 311 6.68 -14.34 -1.15
N MET A 312 6.98 -13.32 -1.95
CA MET A 312 7.17 -13.48 -3.38
C MET A 312 8.20 -14.59 -3.69
N PRO A 313 7.86 -15.50 -4.62
CA PRO A 313 8.78 -16.53 -5.06
C PRO A 313 10.05 -15.95 -5.69
N LYS A 314 11.17 -16.67 -5.58
CA LYS A 314 12.45 -16.30 -6.14
C LYS A 314 12.51 -16.65 -7.64
N GLY A 315 13.08 -15.72 -8.44
CA GLY A 315 13.68 -16.00 -9.74
C GLY A 315 15.21 -16.03 -9.62
N ASP A 316 15.89 -15.22 -10.41
CA ASP A 316 17.34 -14.96 -10.22
C ASP A 316 17.57 -14.16 -8.91
N LYS A 317 16.61 -13.30 -8.56
CA LYS A 317 16.53 -12.58 -7.29
C LYS A 317 15.17 -12.87 -6.63
N GLN A 318 15.07 -12.59 -5.32
CA GLN A 318 13.78 -12.54 -4.63
C GLN A 318 13.43 -11.10 -4.33
N LEU A 319 12.44 -10.56 -5.02
CA LEU A 319 11.97 -9.20 -4.86
C LEU A 319 10.44 -9.16 -4.88
N ALA A 320 9.87 -8.22 -4.14
CA ALA A 320 8.44 -7.99 -4.05
C ALA A 320 8.14 -6.51 -4.35
N GLN A 321 7.02 -6.24 -5.03
CA GLN A 321 6.53 -4.87 -5.17
C GLN A 321 6.23 -4.29 -3.80
N LEU A 322 6.84 -3.15 -3.49
CA LEU A 322 6.51 -2.37 -2.31
C LEU A 322 5.09 -1.84 -2.47
N GLY A 323 4.32 -1.96 -1.43
CA GLY A 323 3.11 -1.20 -1.20
C GLY A 323 3.30 -0.33 0.02
N GLY A 324 2.22 0.22 0.54
CA GLY A 324 2.23 1.00 1.75
C GLY A 324 2.42 2.49 1.53
N GLN A 325 2.45 3.20 2.63
CA GLN A 325 2.07 4.60 2.56
C GLN A 325 2.69 5.40 3.70
N GLY A 326 2.92 6.68 3.42
CA GLY A 326 3.38 7.66 4.38
C GLY A 326 2.28 8.64 4.77
N ILE A 327 2.31 9.09 6.02
CA ILE A 327 1.43 10.15 6.51
C ILE A 327 2.13 11.51 6.38
N SER A 328 1.51 12.41 5.61
CA SER A 328 2.01 13.76 5.31
C SER A 328 1.10 14.83 5.90
N VAL A 329 1.67 15.97 6.26
CA VAL A 329 0.91 17.20 6.56
C VAL A 329 0.65 17.93 5.26
N VAL A 330 -0.61 18.18 4.95
CA VAL A 330 -1.01 18.93 3.75
C VAL A 330 -0.66 20.41 3.92
N LYS A 331 0.04 20.97 2.94
CA LYS A 331 0.56 22.35 3.00
C LYS A 331 -0.55 23.40 3.15
N TYR A 332 -1.73 23.11 2.64
CA TYR A 332 -2.88 24.04 2.61
C TYR A 332 -3.77 23.97 3.85
N SER A 333 -3.47 23.07 4.78
CA SER A 333 -4.16 22.98 6.07
C SER A 333 -3.93 24.22 6.93
N ASP A 334 -5.01 24.76 7.49
CA ASP A 334 -4.96 25.83 8.50
C ASP A 334 -4.66 25.29 9.92
N LYS A 335 -4.47 23.94 10.05
CA LYS A 335 -4.30 23.23 11.33
C LYS A 335 -2.98 22.45 11.39
N GLN A 336 -1.94 22.94 10.74
CA GLN A 336 -0.65 22.24 10.62
C GLN A 336 -0.05 21.87 11.99
N ASP A 337 -0.18 22.73 13.01
CA ASP A 337 0.33 22.43 14.35
C ASP A 337 -0.32 21.17 14.96
N ALA A 338 -1.64 21.07 14.85
CA ALA A 338 -2.37 19.90 15.35
C ALA A 338 -2.08 18.63 14.50
N ALA A 339 -1.88 18.79 13.19
CA ALA A 339 -1.46 17.72 12.31
C ALA A 339 -0.06 17.19 12.65
N LEU A 340 0.87 18.09 12.96
CA LEU A 340 2.22 17.74 13.42
C LEU A 340 2.18 17.01 14.78
N GLU A 341 1.31 17.44 15.72
CA GLU A 341 1.12 16.70 16.98
C GLU A 341 0.58 15.29 16.77
N TYR A 342 -0.28 15.09 15.77
CA TYR A 342 -0.73 13.74 15.39
C TYR A 342 0.44 12.87 14.87
N ILE A 343 1.28 13.42 14.00
CA ILE A 343 2.48 12.72 13.51
C ILE A 343 3.42 12.36 14.68
N LYS A 344 3.64 13.29 15.61
CA LYS A 344 4.47 13.05 16.80
C LYS A 344 3.90 11.93 17.68
N TRP A 345 2.60 11.91 17.90
CA TRP A 345 1.93 10.85 18.64
C TRP A 345 2.02 9.51 17.90
N PHE A 346 1.79 9.51 16.58
CA PHE A 346 1.84 8.30 15.77
C PHE A 346 3.25 7.71 15.68
N ALA A 347 4.28 8.54 15.70
CA ALA A 347 5.69 8.12 15.69
C ALA A 347 6.15 7.42 16.98
N GLN A 348 5.37 7.46 18.08
CA GLN A 348 5.79 6.87 19.35
C GLN A 348 5.84 5.34 19.28
N PRO A 349 6.90 4.68 19.82
CA PRO A 349 7.00 3.21 19.82
C PRO A 349 5.77 2.51 20.43
N SER A 350 5.19 3.09 21.49
CA SER A 350 3.97 2.54 22.10
C SER A 350 2.75 2.63 21.20
N THR A 351 2.62 3.72 20.43
CA THR A 351 1.55 3.87 19.44
C THR A 351 1.76 2.90 18.28
N GLN A 352 2.99 2.74 17.80
CA GLN A 352 3.34 1.81 16.74
C GLN A 352 3.12 0.34 17.13
N GLN A 353 3.34 -0.03 18.41
CA GLN A 353 2.97 -1.37 18.90
C GLN A 353 1.45 -1.56 18.83
N ARG A 354 0.68 -0.62 19.33
CA ARG A 354 -0.79 -0.70 19.30
C ARG A 354 -1.35 -0.64 17.88
N TRP A 355 -0.65 0.05 16.98
CA TRP A 355 -0.95 0.04 15.56
C TRP A 355 -0.87 -1.38 14.98
N TRP A 356 0.21 -2.11 15.27
CA TRP A 356 0.33 -3.52 14.90
C TRP A 356 -0.75 -4.40 15.53
N ASP A 357 -0.99 -4.24 16.83
CA ASP A 357 -1.97 -5.04 17.58
C ASP A 357 -3.42 -4.82 17.05
N ALA A 358 -3.71 -3.65 16.53
CA ALA A 358 -4.99 -3.31 15.90
C ALA A 358 -5.15 -3.88 14.48
N GLY A 359 -4.11 -4.44 13.89
CA GLY A 359 -4.11 -4.96 12.51
C GLY A 359 -3.53 -3.99 11.48
N GLY A 360 -2.90 -2.91 11.93
CA GLY A 360 -2.05 -2.07 11.10
C GLY A 360 -0.72 -2.72 10.81
N ALA A 361 0.03 -2.17 9.88
CA ALA A 361 1.34 -2.71 9.50
C ALA A 361 2.44 -1.72 9.88
N THR A 362 2.91 -1.79 11.13
CA THR A 362 3.97 -0.92 11.64
C THR A 362 5.27 -1.09 10.89
N THR A 363 5.97 0.00 10.65
CA THR A 363 7.32 0.01 10.08
C THR A 363 8.40 0.33 11.12
N HIS A 364 8.01 0.52 12.38
CA HIS A 364 8.90 0.94 13.45
C HIS A 364 9.76 -0.23 13.97
N LEU A 365 11.07 -0.09 13.86
CA LEU A 365 12.04 -1.15 14.17
C LEU A 365 11.99 -1.63 15.62
N SER A 366 11.63 -0.77 16.58
CA SER A 366 11.47 -1.20 17.98
C SER A 366 10.34 -2.20 18.18
N VAL A 367 9.36 -2.25 17.27
CA VAL A 367 8.28 -3.24 17.26
C VAL A 367 8.71 -4.47 16.47
N LEU A 368 9.21 -4.26 15.24
CA LEU A 368 9.59 -5.35 14.34
C LEU A 368 10.71 -6.23 14.89
N ASN A 369 11.64 -5.64 15.66
CA ASN A 369 12.78 -6.33 16.24
C ASN A 369 12.49 -6.92 17.64
N LYS A 370 11.26 -6.88 18.13
CA LYS A 370 10.93 -7.51 19.40
C LYS A 370 11.10 -9.03 19.32
N PRO A 371 11.73 -9.66 20.32
CA PRO A 371 11.74 -11.12 20.42
C PRO A 371 10.32 -11.68 20.39
N GLY A 372 10.07 -12.63 19.49
CA GLY A 372 8.76 -13.25 19.34
C GLY A 372 7.78 -12.50 18.43
N PHE A 373 8.19 -11.39 17.80
CA PHE A 373 7.33 -10.68 16.84
C PHE A 373 6.80 -11.61 15.73
N GLU A 374 7.62 -12.56 15.28
CA GLU A 374 7.25 -13.55 14.25
C GLU A 374 6.08 -14.47 14.68
N LYS A 375 5.77 -14.51 15.99
CA LYS A 375 4.65 -15.28 16.55
C LYS A 375 3.41 -14.43 16.85
N SER A 376 3.49 -13.12 16.66
CA SER A 376 2.42 -12.17 17.01
C SER A 376 1.20 -12.31 16.10
N ALA A 377 1.38 -12.78 14.87
CA ALA A 377 0.32 -13.08 13.91
C ALA A 377 0.77 -14.16 12.93
N SER A 378 -0.16 -14.89 12.32
CA SER A 378 0.14 -15.94 11.34
C SER A 378 0.87 -15.43 10.08
N TYR A 379 0.70 -14.16 9.76
CA TYR A 379 1.35 -13.47 8.63
C TYR A 379 2.63 -12.69 9.05
N ALA A 380 2.95 -12.59 10.34
CA ALA A 380 4.11 -11.82 10.80
C ALA A 380 5.46 -12.29 10.21
N PRO A 381 5.73 -13.60 10.07
CA PRO A 381 6.95 -14.06 9.41
C PRO A 381 7.07 -13.57 7.97
N VAL A 382 5.98 -13.68 7.20
CA VAL A 382 5.94 -13.25 5.79
C VAL A 382 6.08 -11.74 5.67
N TYR A 383 5.48 -10.97 6.60
CA TYR A 383 5.67 -9.53 6.66
C TYR A 383 7.14 -9.15 6.84
N LEU A 384 7.82 -9.76 7.83
CA LEU A 384 9.24 -9.51 8.09
C LEU A 384 10.14 -9.88 6.90
N GLU A 385 9.87 -11.01 6.26
CA GLU A 385 10.62 -11.45 5.08
C GLU A 385 10.38 -10.53 3.88
N SER A 386 9.12 -10.20 3.61
CA SER A 386 8.73 -9.36 2.47
C SER A 386 9.31 -7.96 2.56
N MET A 387 9.30 -7.34 3.76
CA MET A 387 9.84 -5.99 3.93
C MET A 387 11.36 -5.90 3.72
N LYS A 388 12.08 -7.01 3.65
CA LYS A 388 13.53 -7.05 3.33
C LYS A 388 13.82 -7.13 1.83
N ILE A 389 12.84 -7.48 1.02
CA ILE A 389 12.99 -7.77 -0.41
C ILE A 389 12.16 -6.84 -1.30
N VAL A 390 11.69 -5.72 -0.75
CA VAL A 390 10.83 -4.80 -1.49
C VAL A 390 11.61 -3.95 -2.48
N LYS A 391 10.96 -3.68 -3.61
CA LYS A 391 11.33 -2.70 -4.62
C LYS A 391 10.07 -1.99 -5.08
N ASP A 392 10.13 -0.68 -5.22
CA ASP A 392 8.97 0.13 -5.57
C ASP A 392 8.90 0.47 -7.06
N PHE A 393 7.72 0.90 -7.47
CA PHE A 393 7.51 1.58 -8.75
C PHE A 393 8.22 2.94 -8.74
N TRP A 394 8.42 3.52 -9.91
CA TRP A 394 9.12 4.79 -10.04
C TRP A 394 8.28 5.96 -9.50
N ALA A 395 8.74 6.62 -8.44
CA ALA A 395 8.06 7.72 -7.77
C ALA A 395 8.39 9.10 -8.40
N GLU A 396 8.51 9.16 -9.72
CA GLU A 396 8.76 10.39 -10.48
C GLU A 396 7.52 11.30 -10.48
N PRO A 397 7.67 12.63 -10.66
CA PRO A 397 6.52 13.54 -10.77
C PRO A 397 5.50 13.12 -11.84
N ALA A 398 5.97 12.58 -12.97
CA ALA A 398 5.13 12.04 -14.05
C ALA A 398 4.60 10.62 -13.79
N TYR A 399 4.66 10.10 -12.55
CA TYR A 399 4.34 8.69 -12.25
C TYR A 399 3.00 8.23 -12.84
N ALA A 400 1.97 9.07 -12.80
CA ALA A 400 0.63 8.71 -13.28
C ALA A 400 0.64 8.40 -14.80
N GLN A 401 1.40 9.16 -15.58
CA GLN A 401 1.57 8.94 -17.01
C GLN A 401 2.41 7.69 -17.29
N LEU A 402 3.50 7.50 -16.53
CA LEU A 402 4.35 6.31 -16.61
C LEU A 402 3.57 5.04 -16.29
N LEU A 403 2.75 5.09 -15.23
CA LEU A 403 1.88 3.99 -14.82
C LEU A 403 0.86 3.65 -15.90
N LEU A 404 0.16 4.63 -16.45
CA LEU A 404 -0.84 4.44 -17.50
C LEU A 404 -0.24 3.81 -18.76
N ALA A 405 0.95 4.26 -19.18
CA ALA A 405 1.67 3.68 -20.31
C ALA A 405 1.99 2.20 -20.05
N MET A 406 2.53 1.88 -18.86
CA MET A 406 2.87 0.51 -18.48
C MET A 406 1.62 -0.39 -18.44
N GLN A 407 0.54 0.04 -17.78
CA GLN A 407 -0.73 -0.68 -17.74
C GLN A 407 -1.23 -1.06 -19.13
N ASN A 408 -1.23 -0.09 -20.06
CA ASN A 408 -1.70 -0.30 -21.40
C ASN A 408 -0.87 -1.33 -22.17
N ARG A 409 0.46 -1.22 -22.13
CA ARG A 409 1.36 -2.13 -22.83
C ARG A 409 1.30 -3.53 -22.26
N ILE A 410 1.38 -3.65 -20.93
CA ILE A 410 1.40 -4.95 -20.26
C ILE A 410 0.06 -5.68 -20.38
N HIS A 411 -1.06 -4.98 -20.16
CA HIS A 411 -2.38 -5.59 -20.30
C HIS A 411 -2.66 -6.09 -21.72
N ASN A 412 -2.26 -5.32 -22.74
CA ASN A 412 -2.40 -5.75 -24.13
C ASN A 412 -1.64 -7.05 -24.42
N TYR A 413 -0.46 -7.24 -23.85
CA TYR A 413 0.30 -8.47 -24.01
C TYR A 413 -0.24 -9.62 -23.13
N VAL A 414 -0.37 -9.39 -21.82
CA VAL A 414 -0.71 -10.45 -20.85
C VAL A 414 -2.14 -10.92 -21.02
N VAL A 415 -3.09 -10.00 -21.04
CA VAL A 415 -4.53 -10.32 -20.99
C VAL A 415 -5.14 -10.42 -22.39
N ALA A 416 -4.86 -9.46 -23.26
CA ALA A 416 -5.41 -9.45 -24.60
C ALA A 416 -4.60 -10.31 -25.61
N GLY A 417 -3.45 -10.87 -25.20
CA GLY A 417 -2.66 -11.78 -26.03
C GLY A 417 -2.03 -11.14 -27.27
N LYS A 418 -1.79 -9.83 -27.27
CA LYS A 418 -1.28 -9.09 -28.42
C LYS A 418 0.23 -8.97 -28.43
N GLY A 419 0.86 -9.32 -29.53
CA GLY A 419 2.31 -9.16 -29.73
C GLY A 419 3.18 -10.08 -28.89
N THR A 420 4.42 -9.67 -28.73
CA THR A 420 5.46 -10.37 -27.96
C THR A 420 5.83 -9.57 -26.70
N PRO A 421 6.47 -10.19 -25.70
CA PRO A 421 6.91 -9.46 -24.51
C PRO A 421 7.95 -8.39 -24.86
N GLN A 422 8.81 -8.62 -25.86
CA GLN A 422 9.79 -7.64 -26.32
C GLN A 422 9.09 -6.42 -26.94
N GLU A 423 8.13 -6.63 -27.86
CA GLU A 423 7.37 -5.54 -28.47
C GLU A 423 6.60 -4.70 -27.44
N ALA A 424 6.03 -5.34 -26.40
CA ALA A 424 5.35 -4.64 -25.33
C ALA A 424 6.30 -3.71 -24.56
N LEU A 425 7.50 -4.19 -24.22
CA LEU A 425 8.51 -3.43 -23.46
C LEU A 425 9.26 -2.40 -24.32
N ASP A 426 9.48 -2.67 -25.60
CA ASP A 426 10.02 -1.67 -26.54
C ASP A 426 9.03 -0.52 -26.76
N GLY A 427 7.74 -0.85 -26.84
CA GLY A 427 6.69 0.15 -26.86
C GLY A 427 6.63 0.97 -25.57
N LEU A 428 6.79 0.34 -24.41
CA LEU A 428 6.86 1.03 -23.12
C LEU A 428 8.06 1.95 -23.03
N LEU A 429 9.25 1.49 -23.46
CA LEU A 429 10.46 2.32 -23.52
C LEU A 429 10.22 3.58 -24.37
N LYS A 430 9.54 3.44 -25.52
CA LYS A 430 9.21 4.57 -26.36
C LYS A 430 8.28 5.55 -25.64
N ASP A 431 7.17 5.06 -25.07
CA ASP A 431 6.19 5.90 -24.36
C ASP A 431 6.85 6.66 -23.20
N TRP A 432 7.66 5.99 -22.38
CA TRP A 432 8.36 6.63 -21.25
C TRP A 432 9.44 7.61 -21.70
N THR A 433 10.10 7.36 -22.83
CA THR A 433 11.06 8.30 -23.40
C THR A 433 10.37 9.61 -23.78
N GLU A 434 9.20 9.55 -24.41
CA GLU A 434 8.45 10.76 -24.77
C GLU A 434 7.95 11.50 -23.51
N ILE A 435 7.42 10.79 -22.50
CA ILE A 435 7.02 11.40 -21.22
C ILE A 435 8.20 12.16 -20.59
N PHE A 436 9.39 11.55 -20.51
CA PHE A 436 10.55 12.21 -19.91
C PHE A 436 11.14 13.35 -20.77
N LYS A 437 10.89 13.36 -22.07
CA LYS A 437 11.19 14.53 -22.92
C LYS A 437 10.23 15.67 -22.61
N GLU A 438 8.94 15.40 -22.50
CA GLU A 438 7.92 16.39 -22.11
C GLU A 438 8.23 16.99 -20.74
N GLU A 439 8.70 16.19 -19.79
CA GLU A 439 9.17 16.62 -18.47
C GLU A 439 10.54 17.36 -18.49
N GLY A 440 11.19 17.47 -19.66
CA GLY A 440 12.51 18.11 -19.78
C GLY A 440 13.66 17.32 -19.15
N LYS A 441 13.45 16.04 -18.84
CA LYS A 441 14.47 15.14 -18.27
C LYS A 441 15.37 14.53 -19.33
N LEU A 442 14.87 14.39 -20.56
CA LEU A 442 15.58 13.92 -21.74
C LEU A 442 15.55 15.00 -22.84
N LYS A 443 16.58 14.95 -23.74
CA LYS A 443 16.67 15.82 -24.93
C LYS A 443 16.03 15.16 -26.16
#